data_b9e7d77c790f36e341e3141eeac1af88
#
_entry.id   b9e7d77c790f36e341e3141eeac1af88
#
_cell.length_a   1.000
_cell.length_b   1.000
_cell.length_c   1.000
_cell.angle_alpha   90.00
_cell.angle_beta   90.00
_cell.angle_gamma   90.00
#
_symmetry.space_group_name_H-M   'P 1'
#
loop_
_entity.id
_entity.type
_entity.pdbx_description
1 polymer ?
#
loop_
_entity_poly.entity_id
_entity_poly.type
_entity_poly.pdbx_seq_one_letter_code
_entity_poly.pdbx_strand_id
1 'polypeptide(L)'
;VSDRARRVLIVPAVNLGMPKAPETLAPRRKSRQIRVGKVLVGGDAPVSVQSMTTTQTTNINATLQQIAELTASGCDIVRVAVPTQDDADALPIIAKKSQIPVIADIHFQPKYVFQAIDAGCAAVRVNPGNIRKFDDQVGAIAAAAKAANVSLRIGVNAGSLEPSLLQKYGKATPEALVESAVWEASLFEEHDFHDFKISVKHNDPVIMVKAYRQLAERGDWPLHLGVTEAGPEFQGTIKSATAFGILLGEGIGDTIRVSLSAPPVQEVKVGLQILQSLNLRERKLEIVSCPSCGRAQVDVYQLANDVTSGLEGMTVPLRVAVMGCVVNGPGEAREADLGVASGNGKGQIFVKGEVIKTVPESEIVKTLIDEANRLADEMGPAAGTGKPLVVTS
;
A
#
# COMPACT_ATOMS: atom_id res chain seq x y z
N VAL A 1 39.66 6.66 54.59
CA VAL A 1 39.22 5.54 53.69
C VAL A 1 38.27 6.15 52.68
N SER A 2 38.75 6.39 51.47
CA SER A 2 38.04 7.10 50.40
C SER A 2 37.30 6.10 49.54
N ASP A 3 36.00 6.21 49.56
CA ASP A 3 35.09 5.45 48.72
C ASP A 3 35.02 6.09 47.31
N ARG A 4 35.81 5.56 46.38
CA ARG A 4 35.73 5.93 44.96
C ARG A 4 34.60 5.11 44.30
N ALA A 5 33.39 5.66 44.31
CA ALA A 5 32.31 5.16 43.49
C ALA A 5 32.72 5.16 42.01
N ARG A 6 32.91 4.00 41.41
CA ARG A 6 33.06 3.81 39.97
C ARG A 6 31.78 4.27 39.29
N ARG A 7 31.80 5.46 38.69
CA ARG A 7 30.76 5.86 37.71
C ARG A 7 30.92 4.94 36.53
N VAL A 8 29.99 3.98 36.40
CA VAL A 8 29.79 3.25 35.18
C VAL A 8 29.21 4.26 34.19
N LEU A 9 29.99 4.67 33.21
CA LEU A 9 29.54 5.40 32.06
C LEU A 9 28.63 4.43 31.28
N ILE A 10 27.33 4.57 31.45
CA ILE A 10 26.35 3.95 30.54
C ILE A 10 26.49 4.69 29.22
N VAL A 11 27.28 4.15 28.30
CA VAL A 11 27.28 4.59 26.90
C VAL A 11 25.91 4.21 26.37
N PRO A 12 25.11 5.18 25.90
CA PRO A 12 23.82 4.80 25.27
C PRO A 12 24.12 3.83 24.13
N ALA A 13 23.47 2.68 24.11
CA ALA A 13 23.59 1.75 23.01
C ALA A 13 23.17 2.49 21.74
N VAL A 14 24.11 2.69 20.83
CA VAL A 14 23.83 3.25 19.51
C VAL A 14 22.97 2.22 18.80
N ASN A 15 21.70 2.53 18.61
CA ASN A 15 20.79 1.68 17.88
C ASN A 15 21.07 1.89 16.38
N LEU A 16 21.92 1.06 15.80
CA LEU A 16 22.31 1.11 14.40
C LEU A 16 21.29 0.40 13.47
N GLY A 17 20.24 -0.13 14.04
CA GLY A 17 19.14 -0.76 13.30
C GLY A 17 18.10 0.25 12.77
N MET A 18 16.97 -0.25 12.31
CA MET A 18 15.87 0.62 11.84
C MET A 18 15.38 1.53 12.98
N PRO A 19 15.14 2.82 12.70
CA PRO A 19 14.66 3.75 13.72
C PRO A 19 13.31 3.27 14.27
N LYS A 20 13.10 3.40 15.60
CA LYS A 20 11.88 2.95 16.29
C LYS A 20 10.61 3.64 15.79
N ALA A 21 10.72 4.85 15.30
CA ALA A 21 9.65 5.63 14.71
C ALA A 21 10.25 6.41 13.53
N PRO A 22 10.26 5.84 12.32
CA PRO A 22 10.78 6.53 11.16
C PRO A 22 9.94 7.78 10.86
N GLU A 23 10.61 8.90 10.59
CA GLU A 23 9.95 10.14 10.22
C GLU A 23 9.25 10.00 8.86
N THR A 24 8.07 10.61 8.75
CA THR A 24 7.38 10.80 7.47
C THR A 24 7.78 12.14 6.85
N LEU A 25 7.65 12.27 5.52
CA LEU A 25 8.05 13.49 4.81
C LEU A 25 7.19 14.70 5.19
N ALA A 26 5.90 14.49 5.45
CA ALA A 26 4.98 15.52 5.92
C ALA A 26 3.91 14.92 6.83
N PRO A 27 3.29 15.76 7.69
CA PRO A 27 2.08 15.37 8.41
C PRO A 27 0.97 14.99 7.44
N ARG A 28 0.14 14.02 7.80
CA ARG A 28 -0.99 13.65 6.96
C ARG A 28 -2.04 14.76 6.93
N ARG A 29 -2.63 14.98 5.73
CA ARG A 29 -3.78 15.86 5.56
C ARG A 29 -4.92 15.40 6.50
N LYS A 30 -5.53 16.34 7.20
CA LYS A 30 -6.71 16.04 8.00
C LYS A 30 -7.88 15.71 7.06
N SER A 31 -8.34 14.47 7.11
CA SER A 31 -9.53 14.00 6.40
C SER A 31 -10.54 13.45 7.40
N ARG A 32 -11.83 13.45 7.02
CA ARG A 32 -12.84 12.73 7.82
C ARG A 32 -12.50 11.23 7.83
N GLN A 33 -12.88 10.54 8.89
CA GLN A 33 -12.66 9.11 8.97
C GLN A 33 -13.95 8.36 8.59
N ILE A 34 -13.84 7.42 7.67
CA ILE A 34 -14.92 6.50 7.30
C ILE A 34 -14.52 5.06 7.61
N ARG A 35 -15.47 4.16 7.50
CA ARG A 35 -15.28 2.75 7.78
C ARG A 35 -15.57 1.91 6.54
N VAL A 36 -14.66 0.99 6.20
CA VAL A 36 -14.86 -0.06 5.18
C VAL A 36 -14.83 -1.40 5.91
N GLY A 37 -15.98 -1.86 6.37
CA GLY A 37 -16.06 -2.99 7.28
C GLY A 37 -15.22 -2.76 8.56
N LYS A 38 -14.23 -3.60 8.80
CA LYS A 38 -13.31 -3.46 9.94
C LYS A 38 -12.14 -2.50 9.71
N VAL A 39 -11.94 -2.01 8.48
CA VAL A 39 -10.83 -1.12 8.13
C VAL A 39 -11.27 0.34 8.21
N LEU A 40 -10.57 1.12 9.01
CA LEU A 40 -10.72 2.58 9.07
C LEU A 40 -9.95 3.22 7.91
N VAL A 41 -10.51 4.25 7.30
CA VAL A 41 -9.92 5.00 6.18
C VAL A 41 -10.09 6.49 6.41
N GLY A 42 -9.02 7.24 6.32
CA GLY A 42 -9.01 8.68 6.65
C GLY A 42 -8.76 8.96 8.13
N GLY A 43 -8.71 10.22 8.50
CA GLY A 43 -8.29 10.65 9.82
C GLY A 43 -6.87 10.18 10.13
N ASP A 44 -6.67 9.67 11.34
CA ASP A 44 -5.38 9.12 11.77
C ASP A 44 -5.20 7.63 11.40
N ALA A 45 -6.17 7.02 10.68
CA ALA A 45 -6.06 5.64 10.26
C ALA A 45 -4.88 5.45 9.27
N PRO A 46 -4.15 4.33 9.36
CA PRO A 46 -3.05 4.04 8.44
C PRO A 46 -3.52 3.99 6.98
N VAL A 47 -2.62 4.35 6.05
CA VAL A 47 -2.91 4.20 4.62
C VAL A 47 -3.11 2.73 4.27
N SER A 48 -4.30 2.38 3.76
CA SER A 48 -4.65 1.02 3.41
C SER A 48 -4.31 0.67 1.96
N VAL A 49 -3.94 -0.59 1.71
CA VAL A 49 -3.71 -1.13 0.37
C VAL A 49 -4.96 -1.90 -0.07
N GLN A 50 -5.53 -1.46 -1.18
CA GLN A 50 -6.64 -2.14 -1.84
C GLN A 50 -6.18 -2.79 -3.14
N SER A 51 -6.69 -3.98 -3.45
CA SER A 51 -6.58 -4.60 -4.77
C SER A 51 -7.95 -5.01 -5.31
N MET A 52 -7.98 -5.69 -6.45
CA MET A 52 -9.21 -6.11 -7.12
C MET A 52 -9.01 -7.51 -7.68
N THR A 53 -10.04 -8.36 -7.57
CA THR A 53 -10.03 -9.66 -8.23
C THR A 53 -10.10 -9.53 -9.74
N THR A 54 -9.48 -10.47 -10.43
CA THR A 54 -9.53 -10.62 -11.90
C THR A 54 -10.39 -11.82 -12.34
N THR A 55 -10.83 -12.62 -11.37
CA THR A 55 -11.76 -13.73 -11.60
C THR A 55 -13.16 -13.21 -11.94
N GLN A 56 -13.94 -13.99 -12.67
CA GLN A 56 -15.37 -13.74 -12.79
C GLN A 56 -16.01 -13.91 -11.42
N THR A 57 -16.78 -12.91 -10.97
CA THR A 57 -17.38 -12.89 -9.62
C THR A 57 -18.36 -14.04 -9.43
N THR A 58 -19.04 -14.48 -10.49
CA THR A 58 -19.88 -15.68 -10.54
C THR A 58 -19.13 -16.97 -10.19
N ASN A 59 -17.82 -17.04 -10.44
CA ASN A 59 -16.99 -18.14 -9.97
C ASN A 59 -16.55 -17.90 -8.53
N ILE A 60 -17.46 -18.16 -7.60
CA ILE A 60 -17.27 -17.88 -6.15
C ILE A 60 -15.99 -18.53 -5.61
N ASN A 61 -15.70 -19.77 -5.98
CA ASN A 61 -14.54 -20.50 -5.45
C ASN A 61 -13.22 -19.88 -5.93
N ALA A 62 -13.09 -19.59 -7.22
CA ALA A 62 -11.91 -18.92 -7.76
C ALA A 62 -11.73 -17.51 -7.18
N THR A 63 -12.84 -16.78 -7.01
CA THR A 63 -12.81 -15.44 -6.41
C THR A 63 -12.37 -15.48 -4.94
N LEU A 64 -12.89 -16.42 -4.15
CA LEU A 64 -12.46 -16.59 -2.75
C LEU A 64 -11.02 -17.04 -2.63
N GLN A 65 -10.55 -17.92 -3.52
CA GLN A 65 -9.14 -18.33 -3.57
C GLN A 65 -8.24 -17.12 -3.85
N GLN A 66 -8.57 -16.30 -4.85
CA GLN A 66 -7.79 -15.11 -5.16
C GLN A 66 -7.83 -14.08 -4.02
N ILE A 67 -8.96 -13.91 -3.32
CA ILE A 67 -9.06 -13.09 -2.11
C ILE A 67 -8.14 -13.61 -1.01
N ALA A 68 -8.04 -14.91 -0.81
CA ALA A 68 -7.14 -15.50 0.17
C ALA A 68 -5.66 -15.22 -0.17
N GLU A 69 -5.27 -15.34 -1.44
CA GLU A 69 -3.93 -14.99 -1.93
C GLU A 69 -3.59 -13.52 -1.71
N LEU A 70 -4.54 -12.63 -2.03
CA LEU A 70 -4.42 -11.19 -1.78
C LEU A 70 -4.27 -10.89 -0.28
N THR A 71 -5.06 -11.55 0.56
CA THR A 71 -5.00 -11.42 2.02
C THR A 71 -3.64 -11.85 2.56
N ALA A 72 -3.14 -12.99 2.11
CA ALA A 72 -1.82 -13.50 2.49
C ALA A 72 -0.69 -12.55 2.07
N SER A 73 -0.86 -11.84 0.96
CA SER A 73 0.09 -10.82 0.49
C SER A 73 0.04 -9.50 1.27
N GLY A 74 -0.93 -9.32 2.17
CA GLY A 74 -1.10 -8.12 3.00
C GLY A 74 -2.06 -7.08 2.42
N CYS A 75 -2.97 -7.47 1.53
CA CYS A 75 -4.08 -6.62 1.08
C CYS A 75 -5.04 -6.33 2.24
N ASP A 76 -5.42 -5.07 2.42
CA ASP A 76 -6.33 -4.68 3.50
C ASP A 76 -7.80 -4.74 3.08
N ILE A 77 -8.09 -4.45 1.81
CA ILE A 77 -9.43 -4.35 1.24
C ILE A 77 -9.44 -4.92 -0.18
N VAL A 78 -10.43 -5.73 -0.52
CA VAL A 78 -10.57 -6.25 -1.88
C VAL A 78 -11.82 -5.69 -2.57
N ARG A 79 -11.75 -5.49 -3.89
CA ARG A 79 -12.87 -5.10 -4.73
C ARG A 79 -13.21 -6.21 -5.72
N VAL A 80 -14.50 -6.47 -5.93
CA VAL A 80 -15.02 -7.42 -6.92
C VAL A 80 -15.91 -6.69 -7.91
N ALA A 81 -15.85 -7.09 -9.19
CA ALA A 81 -16.72 -6.51 -10.24
C ALA A 81 -18.12 -7.08 -10.17
N VAL A 82 -19.15 -6.26 -10.44
CA VAL A 82 -20.56 -6.68 -10.44
C VAL A 82 -21.25 -6.17 -11.71
N PRO A 83 -20.89 -6.70 -12.88
CA PRO A 83 -21.50 -6.29 -14.15
C PRO A 83 -22.89 -6.88 -14.39
N THR A 84 -23.22 -8.05 -13.84
CA THR A 84 -24.45 -8.80 -14.11
C THR A 84 -25.26 -9.14 -12.84
N GLN A 85 -26.48 -9.65 -13.03
CA GLN A 85 -27.30 -10.14 -11.91
C GLN A 85 -26.64 -11.34 -11.21
N ASP A 86 -26.09 -12.26 -11.99
CA ASP A 86 -25.45 -13.47 -11.45
C ASP A 86 -24.22 -13.11 -10.56
N ASP A 87 -23.50 -12.02 -10.92
CA ASP A 87 -22.42 -11.50 -10.07
C ASP A 87 -22.97 -10.90 -8.76
N ALA A 88 -24.10 -10.19 -8.83
CA ALA A 88 -24.74 -9.66 -7.62
C ALA A 88 -25.24 -10.78 -6.71
N ASP A 89 -25.78 -11.86 -7.29
CA ASP A 89 -26.26 -13.04 -6.55
C ASP A 89 -25.13 -13.85 -5.90
N ALA A 90 -23.91 -13.72 -6.39
CA ALA A 90 -22.71 -14.31 -5.78
C ALA A 90 -22.19 -13.56 -4.55
N LEU A 91 -22.49 -12.26 -4.42
CA LEU A 91 -21.94 -11.38 -3.37
C LEU A 91 -22.18 -11.86 -1.93
N PRO A 92 -23.37 -12.38 -1.55
CA PRO A 92 -23.61 -12.79 -0.16
C PRO A 92 -22.64 -13.86 0.32
N ILE A 93 -22.26 -14.80 -0.54
CA ILE A 93 -21.32 -15.87 -0.21
C ILE A 93 -19.91 -15.30 -0.15
N ILE A 94 -19.52 -14.46 -1.10
CA ILE A 94 -18.19 -13.86 -1.17
C ILE A 94 -17.96 -12.92 0.03
N ALA A 95 -18.89 -12.02 0.31
CA ALA A 95 -18.78 -11.07 1.42
C ALA A 95 -18.70 -11.78 2.78
N LYS A 96 -19.51 -12.84 2.97
CA LYS A 96 -19.53 -13.62 4.21
C LYS A 96 -18.25 -14.43 4.44
N LYS A 97 -17.65 -15.00 3.38
CA LYS A 97 -16.46 -15.89 3.49
C LYS A 97 -15.14 -15.18 3.34
N SER A 98 -15.15 -13.94 2.85
CA SER A 98 -13.93 -13.15 2.71
C SER A 98 -13.28 -12.82 4.05
N GLN A 99 -11.97 -12.97 4.15
CA GLN A 99 -11.19 -12.61 5.34
C GLN A 99 -10.99 -11.10 5.50
N ILE A 100 -11.06 -10.35 4.38
CA ILE A 100 -10.90 -8.90 4.31
C ILE A 100 -12.18 -8.26 3.76
N PRO A 101 -12.44 -6.97 4.06
CA PRO A 101 -13.62 -6.27 3.57
C PRO A 101 -13.75 -6.31 2.04
N VAL A 102 -14.95 -6.60 1.55
CA VAL A 102 -15.28 -6.65 0.12
C VAL A 102 -15.98 -5.37 -0.30
N ILE A 103 -15.51 -4.76 -1.38
CA ILE A 103 -16.14 -3.64 -2.07
C ILE A 103 -16.80 -4.16 -3.35
N ALA A 104 -18.07 -3.90 -3.54
CA ALA A 104 -18.75 -4.15 -4.82
C ALA A 104 -18.49 -3.00 -5.79
N ASP A 105 -18.04 -3.32 -7.00
CA ASP A 105 -17.76 -2.35 -8.07
C ASP A 105 -18.88 -2.31 -9.09
N ILE A 106 -19.73 -1.28 -8.97
CA ILE A 106 -20.96 -1.15 -9.75
C ILE A 106 -20.85 0.01 -10.73
N HIS A 107 -21.12 -0.27 -12.01
CA HIS A 107 -20.93 0.69 -13.09
C HIS A 107 -22.23 1.21 -13.70
N PHE A 108 -23.27 0.36 -13.83
CA PHE A 108 -24.39 0.68 -14.72
C PHE A 108 -25.79 0.54 -14.13
N GLN A 109 -25.97 -0.24 -13.08
CA GLN A 109 -27.29 -0.61 -12.56
C GLN A 109 -27.45 -0.28 -11.07
N PRO A 110 -28.28 0.71 -10.71
CA PRO A 110 -28.49 1.09 -9.31
C PRO A 110 -28.99 -0.05 -8.44
N LYS A 111 -29.79 -0.97 -8.97
CA LYS A 111 -30.31 -2.11 -8.23
C LYS A 111 -29.21 -2.96 -7.59
N TYR A 112 -28.03 -3.03 -8.24
CA TYR A 112 -26.90 -3.80 -7.70
C TYR A 112 -26.25 -3.10 -6.49
N VAL A 113 -26.44 -1.78 -6.33
CA VAL A 113 -25.98 -1.06 -5.12
C VAL A 113 -26.74 -1.59 -3.91
N PHE A 114 -28.07 -1.67 -4.00
CA PHE A 114 -28.91 -2.18 -2.92
C PHE A 114 -28.62 -3.66 -2.65
N GLN A 115 -28.50 -4.47 -3.70
CA GLN A 115 -28.14 -5.89 -3.56
C GLN A 115 -26.78 -6.08 -2.92
N ALA A 116 -25.77 -5.24 -3.22
CA ALA A 116 -24.46 -5.31 -2.60
C ALA A 116 -24.51 -4.92 -1.12
N ILE A 117 -25.30 -3.91 -0.75
CA ILE A 117 -25.54 -3.52 0.65
C ILE A 117 -26.20 -4.69 1.40
N ASP A 118 -27.28 -5.25 0.86
CA ASP A 118 -28.02 -6.38 1.46
C ASP A 118 -27.16 -7.65 1.56
N ALA A 119 -26.24 -7.83 0.62
CA ALA A 119 -25.27 -8.95 0.62
C ALA A 119 -24.20 -8.83 1.71
N GLY A 120 -24.11 -7.70 2.41
CA GLY A 120 -23.10 -7.46 3.44
C GLY A 120 -21.74 -7.03 2.90
N CYS A 121 -21.67 -6.45 1.70
CA CYS A 121 -20.46 -5.79 1.23
C CYS A 121 -20.11 -4.61 2.14
N ALA A 122 -18.82 -4.46 2.41
CA ALA A 122 -18.32 -3.43 3.33
C ALA A 122 -18.37 -2.00 2.75
N ALA A 123 -18.36 -1.90 1.43
CA ALA A 123 -18.54 -0.64 0.70
C ALA A 123 -19.00 -0.92 -0.73
N VAL A 124 -19.50 0.13 -1.39
CA VAL A 124 -19.87 0.08 -2.81
C VAL A 124 -19.12 1.20 -3.55
N ARG A 125 -18.55 0.87 -4.71
CA ARG A 125 -17.99 1.86 -5.62
C ARG A 125 -19.02 2.22 -6.68
N VAL A 126 -19.26 3.50 -6.80
CA VAL A 126 -20.12 4.10 -7.83
C VAL A 126 -19.31 4.98 -8.77
N ASN A 127 -19.71 5.08 -10.02
CA ASN A 127 -19.04 5.89 -11.04
C ASN A 127 -19.95 7.05 -11.47
N PRO A 128 -19.56 8.32 -11.20
CA PRO A 128 -20.36 9.50 -11.50
C PRO A 128 -20.77 9.60 -12.96
N GLY A 129 -19.88 9.33 -13.89
CA GLY A 129 -20.17 9.39 -15.32
C GLY A 129 -21.32 8.50 -15.78
N ASN A 130 -21.69 7.51 -14.95
CA ASN A 130 -22.81 6.61 -15.17
C ASN A 130 -24.01 6.92 -14.27
N ILE A 131 -23.83 7.73 -13.23
CA ILE A 131 -24.84 8.00 -12.19
C ILE A 131 -25.89 9.02 -12.61
N ARG A 132 -25.66 9.85 -13.61
CA ARG A 132 -26.74 10.73 -14.12
C ARG A 132 -28.05 10.03 -14.47
N LYS A 133 -28.00 8.72 -14.72
CA LYS A 133 -29.19 7.87 -14.78
C LYS A 133 -29.74 7.49 -13.39
N PHE A 134 -29.03 7.90 -12.34
CA PHE A 134 -29.31 7.57 -10.94
C PHE A 134 -29.63 8.79 -10.08
N ASP A 135 -29.67 10.02 -10.64
CA ASP A 135 -29.92 11.24 -9.88
C ASP A 135 -31.16 11.11 -9.00
N ASP A 136 -32.22 10.48 -9.53
CA ASP A 136 -33.43 10.19 -8.76
C ASP A 136 -33.23 9.14 -7.65
N GLN A 137 -32.08 8.46 -7.59
CA GLN A 137 -31.82 7.37 -6.66
C GLN A 137 -30.70 7.67 -5.64
N VAL A 138 -30.01 8.79 -5.78
CA VAL A 138 -28.90 9.18 -4.86
C VAL A 138 -29.41 9.19 -3.41
N GLY A 139 -30.58 9.81 -3.18
CA GLY A 139 -31.18 9.84 -1.83
C GLY A 139 -31.51 8.45 -1.28
N ALA A 140 -32.06 7.57 -2.11
CA ALA A 140 -32.36 6.19 -1.72
C ALA A 140 -31.09 5.38 -1.44
N ILE A 141 -30.06 5.54 -2.27
CA ILE A 141 -28.74 4.90 -2.07
C ILE A 141 -28.10 5.40 -0.78
N ALA A 142 -28.09 6.72 -0.55
CA ALA A 142 -27.56 7.32 0.67
C ALA A 142 -28.29 6.80 1.92
N ALA A 143 -29.62 6.74 1.90
CA ALA A 143 -30.42 6.21 2.99
C ALA A 143 -30.12 4.73 3.26
N ALA A 144 -30.07 3.90 2.23
CA ALA A 144 -29.75 2.47 2.37
C ALA A 144 -28.33 2.25 2.92
N ALA A 145 -27.32 2.97 2.38
CA ALA A 145 -25.94 2.90 2.83
C ALA A 145 -25.80 3.36 4.30
N LYS A 146 -26.47 4.45 4.68
CA LYS A 146 -26.49 4.97 6.06
C LYS A 146 -27.11 3.95 7.02
N ALA A 147 -28.26 3.37 6.66
CA ALA A 147 -28.96 2.38 7.50
C ALA A 147 -28.13 1.11 7.73
N ALA A 148 -27.35 0.69 6.73
CA ALA A 148 -26.51 -0.51 6.78
C ALA A 148 -25.06 -0.24 7.28
N ASN A 149 -24.70 1.02 7.57
CA ASN A 149 -23.31 1.45 7.88
C ASN A 149 -22.31 1.03 6.79
N VAL A 150 -22.71 1.14 5.53
CA VAL A 150 -21.89 0.83 4.35
C VAL A 150 -21.38 2.14 3.76
N SER A 151 -20.06 2.23 3.61
CA SER A 151 -19.46 3.42 2.99
C SER A 151 -19.48 3.33 1.45
N LEU A 152 -19.43 4.48 0.80
CA LEU A 152 -19.35 4.56 -0.65
C LEU A 152 -17.97 5.02 -1.13
N ARG A 153 -17.68 4.75 -2.40
CA ARG A 153 -16.56 5.39 -3.10
C ARG A 153 -17.03 6.02 -4.39
N ILE A 154 -16.89 7.32 -4.46
CA ILE A 154 -17.06 8.11 -5.68
C ILE A 154 -15.81 7.92 -6.53
N GLY A 155 -15.95 7.31 -7.70
CA GLY A 155 -14.81 6.92 -8.53
C GLY A 155 -14.79 7.60 -9.88
N VAL A 156 -14.21 8.80 -9.99
CA VAL A 156 -14.01 9.50 -11.26
C VAL A 156 -12.79 8.95 -11.99
N ASN A 157 -12.95 8.60 -13.25
CA ASN A 157 -11.88 8.16 -14.12
C ASN A 157 -11.87 9.01 -15.41
N ALA A 158 -10.68 9.32 -15.92
CA ALA A 158 -10.52 10.07 -17.16
C ALA A 158 -11.25 9.47 -18.36
N GLY A 159 -11.22 8.12 -18.47
CA GLY A 159 -11.88 7.39 -19.58
C GLY A 159 -13.41 7.33 -19.51
N SER A 160 -14.02 7.75 -18.41
CA SER A 160 -15.49 7.75 -18.21
C SER A 160 -15.99 9.10 -17.69
N LEU A 161 -15.26 10.17 -17.97
CA LEU A 161 -15.68 11.54 -17.63
C LEU A 161 -16.93 11.92 -18.45
N GLU A 162 -17.79 12.73 -17.84
CA GLU A 162 -19.02 13.18 -18.45
C GLU A 162 -18.83 13.95 -19.75
N PRO A 163 -19.70 13.73 -20.78
CA PRO A 163 -19.60 14.45 -22.04
C PRO A 163 -19.65 15.97 -21.91
N SER A 164 -20.42 16.51 -20.96
CA SER A 164 -20.52 17.95 -20.71
C SER A 164 -19.21 18.54 -20.21
N LEU A 165 -18.50 17.83 -19.33
CA LEU A 165 -17.19 18.25 -18.84
C LEU A 165 -16.12 18.10 -19.93
N LEU A 166 -16.19 17.04 -20.73
CA LEU A 166 -15.31 16.89 -21.89
C LEU A 166 -15.52 18.01 -22.90
N GLN A 167 -16.77 18.44 -23.13
CA GLN A 167 -17.07 19.59 -23.99
C GLN A 167 -16.53 20.91 -23.40
N LYS A 168 -16.69 21.10 -22.07
CA LYS A 168 -16.23 22.30 -21.37
C LYS A 168 -14.71 22.44 -21.36
N TYR A 169 -13.99 21.35 -21.11
CA TYR A 169 -12.54 21.34 -20.88
C TYR A 169 -11.72 20.81 -22.07
N GLY A 170 -12.36 20.29 -23.10
CA GLY A 170 -11.74 19.71 -24.29
C GLY A 170 -11.14 18.31 -24.07
N LYS A 171 -10.77 17.96 -22.82
CA LYS A 171 -10.22 16.66 -22.42
C LYS A 171 -10.36 16.46 -20.90
N ALA A 172 -9.95 15.29 -20.41
CA ALA A 172 -9.93 14.99 -18.98
C ALA A 172 -8.76 15.73 -18.27
N THR A 173 -8.95 17.03 -18.03
CA THR A 173 -7.99 17.85 -17.28
C THR A 173 -8.12 17.61 -15.77
N PRO A 174 -7.15 18.03 -14.94
CA PRO A 174 -7.28 17.99 -13.49
C PRO A 174 -8.55 18.67 -12.99
N GLU A 175 -8.87 19.85 -13.55
CA GLU A 175 -10.05 20.66 -13.20
C GLU A 175 -11.35 19.93 -13.53
N ALA A 176 -11.42 19.26 -14.70
CA ALA A 176 -12.58 18.49 -15.12
C ALA A 176 -12.84 17.29 -14.18
N LEU A 177 -11.77 16.58 -13.78
CA LEU A 177 -11.85 15.46 -12.85
C LEU A 177 -12.32 15.91 -11.46
N VAL A 178 -11.80 17.04 -10.98
CA VAL A 178 -12.16 17.62 -9.68
C VAL A 178 -13.59 18.13 -9.69
N GLU A 179 -14.01 18.84 -10.74
CA GLU A 179 -15.39 19.35 -10.87
C GLU A 179 -16.40 18.20 -10.84
N SER A 180 -16.13 17.10 -11.59
CA SER A 180 -16.98 15.90 -11.55
C SER A 180 -17.06 15.31 -10.15
N ALA A 181 -15.93 15.20 -9.45
CA ALA A 181 -15.88 14.59 -8.11
C ALA A 181 -16.60 15.44 -7.05
N VAL A 182 -16.40 16.76 -7.09
CA VAL A 182 -17.03 17.70 -6.14
C VAL A 182 -18.54 17.75 -6.37
N TRP A 183 -18.98 17.79 -7.62
CA TRP A 183 -20.40 17.76 -7.95
C TRP A 183 -21.09 16.49 -7.43
N GLU A 184 -20.48 15.33 -7.64
CA GLU A 184 -21.03 14.06 -7.15
C GLU A 184 -21.04 13.99 -5.62
N ALA A 185 -19.99 14.51 -4.98
CA ALA A 185 -19.93 14.56 -3.52
C ALA A 185 -21.07 15.43 -2.95
N SER A 186 -21.38 16.57 -3.60
CA SER A 186 -22.47 17.44 -3.16
C SER A 186 -23.83 16.75 -3.17
N LEU A 187 -24.10 15.89 -4.17
CA LEU A 187 -25.36 15.15 -4.24
C LEU A 187 -25.57 14.23 -3.03
N PHE A 188 -24.51 13.55 -2.56
CA PHE A 188 -24.60 12.72 -1.37
C PHE A 188 -24.68 13.56 -0.09
N GLU A 189 -23.95 14.67 -0.02
CA GLU A 189 -23.96 15.58 1.14
C GLU A 189 -25.31 16.30 1.29
N GLU A 190 -26.03 16.61 0.21
CA GLU A 190 -27.40 17.12 0.24
C GLU A 190 -28.40 16.17 0.92
N HIS A 191 -28.08 14.86 0.94
CA HIS A 191 -28.83 13.84 1.66
C HIS A 191 -28.24 13.49 3.03
N ASP A 192 -27.39 14.36 3.61
CA ASP A 192 -26.73 14.14 4.91
C ASP A 192 -25.99 12.78 4.96
N PHE A 193 -25.34 12.40 3.83
CA PHE A 193 -24.51 11.21 3.74
C PHE A 193 -23.06 11.61 3.52
N HIS A 194 -22.20 11.29 4.52
CA HIS A 194 -20.80 11.72 4.57
C HIS A 194 -19.82 10.53 4.57
N ASP A 195 -20.31 9.29 4.66
CA ASP A 195 -19.49 8.08 4.72
C ASP A 195 -19.01 7.65 3.33
N PHE A 196 -18.27 8.51 2.66
CA PHE A 196 -17.69 8.19 1.37
C PHE A 196 -16.26 8.72 1.21
N LYS A 197 -15.52 8.04 0.34
CA LYS A 197 -14.19 8.43 -0.14
C LYS A 197 -14.22 8.73 -1.62
N ILE A 198 -13.26 9.52 -2.10
CA ILE A 198 -13.21 9.95 -3.50
C ILE A 198 -11.94 9.47 -4.17
N SER A 199 -12.04 9.16 -5.46
CA SER A 199 -10.89 8.93 -6.34
C SER A 199 -11.05 9.69 -7.65
N VAL A 200 -9.98 10.39 -8.09
CA VAL A 200 -9.88 11.06 -9.38
C VAL A 200 -8.67 10.50 -10.12
N LYS A 201 -8.92 9.53 -11.01
CA LYS A 201 -7.86 8.73 -11.62
C LYS A 201 -7.57 9.14 -13.06
N HIS A 202 -6.28 9.17 -13.38
CA HIS A 202 -5.78 9.38 -14.72
C HIS A 202 -4.63 8.40 -15.01
N ASN A 203 -4.35 8.09 -16.27
CA ASN A 203 -3.22 7.25 -16.67
C ASN A 203 -1.88 8.02 -16.72
N ASP A 204 -1.94 9.36 -16.73
CA ASP A 204 -0.79 10.25 -16.61
C ASP A 204 -0.59 10.62 -15.13
N PRO A 205 0.56 10.29 -14.52
CA PRO A 205 0.85 10.61 -13.13
C PRO A 205 0.84 12.11 -12.81
N VAL A 206 1.26 12.96 -13.76
CA VAL A 206 1.32 14.42 -13.55
C VAL A 206 -0.08 15.02 -13.46
N ILE A 207 -0.98 14.60 -14.35
CA ILE A 207 -2.39 15.04 -14.33
C ILE A 207 -3.05 14.52 -13.06
N MET A 208 -2.82 13.26 -12.70
CA MET A 208 -3.34 12.67 -11.47
C MET A 208 -2.90 13.45 -10.23
N VAL A 209 -1.60 13.74 -10.08
CA VAL A 209 -1.08 14.49 -8.93
C VAL A 209 -1.73 15.88 -8.83
N LYS A 210 -1.84 16.59 -9.95
CA LYS A 210 -2.52 17.91 -9.99
C LYS A 210 -3.99 17.81 -9.57
N ALA A 211 -4.71 16.78 -10.04
CA ALA A 211 -6.12 16.59 -9.68
C ALA A 211 -6.29 16.29 -8.18
N TYR A 212 -5.47 15.41 -7.60
CA TYR A 212 -5.56 15.11 -6.17
C TYR A 212 -5.15 16.27 -5.28
N ARG A 213 -4.15 17.09 -5.66
CA ARG A 213 -3.82 18.32 -4.93
C ARG A 213 -5.00 19.29 -4.90
N GLN A 214 -5.62 19.56 -6.06
CA GLN A 214 -6.80 20.42 -6.14
C GLN A 214 -7.98 19.86 -5.32
N LEU A 215 -8.22 18.54 -5.39
CA LEU A 215 -9.29 17.90 -4.64
C LEU A 215 -9.03 17.95 -3.13
N ALA A 216 -7.78 17.79 -2.70
CA ALA A 216 -7.39 17.86 -1.30
C ALA A 216 -7.65 19.24 -0.65
N GLU A 217 -7.66 20.30 -1.44
CA GLU A 217 -7.96 21.68 -1.01
C GLU A 217 -9.46 21.98 -0.95
N ARG A 218 -10.31 21.15 -1.59
CA ARG A 218 -11.76 21.41 -1.73
C ARG A 218 -12.60 20.83 -0.59
N GLY A 219 -12.10 19.86 0.16
CA GLY A 219 -12.85 19.24 1.25
C GLY A 219 -12.01 18.26 2.05
N ASP A 220 -12.62 17.66 3.04
CA ASP A 220 -11.99 16.74 3.99
C ASP A 220 -12.23 15.24 3.68
N TRP A 221 -12.71 14.93 2.48
CA TRP A 221 -12.97 13.54 2.07
C TRP A 221 -11.71 12.68 2.13
N PRO A 222 -11.79 11.42 2.56
CA PRO A 222 -10.70 10.47 2.37
C PRO A 222 -10.45 10.24 0.87
N LEU A 223 -9.17 10.19 0.50
CA LEU A 223 -8.76 10.09 -0.90
C LEU A 223 -8.17 8.71 -1.20
N HIS A 224 -8.73 8.07 -2.24
CA HIS A 224 -8.27 6.79 -2.77
C HIS A 224 -7.38 6.99 -3.99
N LEU A 225 -6.06 6.88 -3.80
CA LEU A 225 -5.09 7.09 -4.86
C LEU A 225 -5.01 5.89 -5.82
N GLY A 226 -4.83 6.17 -7.11
CA GLY A 226 -4.60 5.13 -8.12
C GLY A 226 -4.32 5.74 -9.48
N VAL A 227 -3.25 5.29 -10.12
CA VAL A 227 -3.03 5.52 -11.55
C VAL A 227 -3.86 4.47 -12.30
N THR A 228 -4.79 4.90 -13.15
CA THR A 228 -5.58 3.96 -13.97
C THR A 228 -4.79 3.58 -15.22
N GLU A 229 -4.97 2.34 -15.69
CA GLU A 229 -4.32 1.88 -16.93
C GLU A 229 -2.80 2.15 -16.94
N ALA A 230 -2.15 1.88 -15.80
CA ALA A 230 -0.73 2.20 -15.64
C ALA A 230 0.18 1.39 -16.58
N GLY A 231 -0.27 0.23 -17.03
CA GLY A 231 0.43 -0.61 -18.02
C GLY A 231 1.13 -1.82 -17.42
N PRO A 232 2.10 -2.40 -18.15
CA PRO A 232 2.89 -3.54 -17.70
C PRO A 232 3.58 -3.29 -16.37
N GLU A 233 3.98 -4.36 -15.68
CA GLU A 233 4.50 -4.35 -14.31
C GLU A 233 5.57 -3.28 -14.07
N PHE A 234 6.63 -3.25 -14.89
CA PHE A 234 7.72 -2.28 -14.74
C PHE A 234 7.24 -0.84 -14.89
N GLN A 235 6.59 -0.51 -16.00
CA GLN A 235 6.13 0.84 -16.28
C GLN A 235 5.04 1.29 -15.29
N GLY A 236 4.09 0.41 -14.98
CA GLY A 236 3.00 0.69 -14.06
C GLY A 236 3.48 0.89 -12.63
N THR A 237 4.51 0.15 -12.21
CA THR A 237 5.17 0.33 -10.92
C THR A 237 5.81 1.71 -10.83
N ILE A 238 6.57 2.12 -11.84
CA ILE A 238 7.22 3.45 -11.86
C ILE A 238 6.17 4.56 -11.81
N LYS A 239 5.12 4.50 -12.63
CA LYS A 239 4.04 5.49 -12.63
C LYS A 239 3.35 5.59 -11.27
N SER A 240 3.03 4.45 -10.67
CA SER A 240 2.38 4.39 -9.37
C SER A 240 3.29 4.91 -8.25
N ALA A 241 4.56 4.47 -8.23
CA ALA A 241 5.53 4.92 -7.24
C ALA A 241 5.78 6.43 -7.32
N THR A 242 5.87 6.97 -8.54
CA THR A 242 6.03 8.42 -8.75
C THR A 242 4.82 9.20 -8.22
N ALA A 243 3.61 8.85 -8.66
CA ALA A 243 2.41 9.58 -8.26
C ALA A 243 2.11 9.45 -6.75
N PHE A 244 2.22 8.24 -6.21
CA PHE A 244 1.97 8.00 -4.78
C PHE A 244 3.08 8.58 -3.91
N GLY A 245 4.34 8.49 -4.35
CA GLY A 245 5.48 9.07 -3.65
C GLY A 245 5.33 10.59 -3.47
N ILE A 246 4.88 11.30 -4.50
CA ILE A 246 4.61 12.73 -4.44
C ILE A 246 3.44 13.02 -3.49
N LEU A 247 2.27 12.41 -3.71
CA LEU A 247 1.05 12.72 -2.95
C LEU A 247 1.15 12.30 -1.48
N LEU A 248 1.57 11.08 -1.23
CA LEU A 248 1.75 10.58 0.14
C LEU A 248 2.87 11.30 0.87
N GLY A 249 3.93 11.71 0.15
CA GLY A 249 5.00 12.55 0.68
C GLY A 249 4.52 13.94 1.08
N GLU A 250 3.43 14.44 0.49
CA GLU A 250 2.73 15.68 0.85
C GLU A 250 1.60 15.45 1.88
N GLY A 251 1.46 14.24 2.40
CA GLY A 251 0.40 13.86 3.34
C GLY A 251 -0.97 13.62 2.69
N ILE A 252 -1.06 13.57 1.37
CA ILE A 252 -2.31 13.41 0.61
C ILE A 252 -2.52 11.94 0.25
N GLY A 253 -3.61 11.33 0.71
CA GLY A 253 -4.01 9.96 0.41
C GLY A 253 -4.24 9.10 1.64
N ASP A 254 -5.35 8.36 1.63
CA ASP A 254 -5.84 7.57 2.76
C ASP A 254 -5.94 6.08 2.43
N THR A 255 -6.02 5.74 1.15
CA THR A 255 -5.97 4.37 0.65
C THR A 255 -5.40 4.36 -0.76
N ILE A 256 -4.69 3.32 -1.15
CA ILE A 256 -4.04 3.20 -2.45
C ILE A 256 -4.46 1.94 -3.20
N ARG A 257 -4.45 1.99 -4.53
CA ARG A 257 -4.53 0.81 -5.40
C ARG A 257 -3.55 0.97 -6.55
N VAL A 258 -2.55 0.11 -6.60
CA VAL A 258 -1.69 -0.07 -7.77
C VAL A 258 -2.47 -0.82 -8.84
N SER A 259 -2.36 -0.43 -10.11
CA SER A 259 -3.04 -1.06 -11.25
C SER A 259 -2.01 -1.51 -12.28
N LEU A 260 -1.84 -2.80 -12.43
CA LEU A 260 -0.85 -3.40 -13.33
C LEU A 260 -1.50 -4.40 -14.28
N SER A 261 -0.94 -4.53 -15.47
CA SER A 261 -1.19 -5.68 -16.34
C SER A 261 -0.34 -6.87 -15.86
N ALA A 262 -0.62 -7.36 -14.64
CA ALA A 262 0.08 -8.42 -13.92
C ALA A 262 -0.86 -9.09 -12.90
N PRO A 263 -0.48 -10.22 -12.29
CA PRO A 263 -1.27 -10.83 -11.22
C PRO A 263 -1.54 -9.84 -10.08
N PRO A 264 -2.76 -9.78 -9.51
CA PRO A 264 -3.14 -8.79 -8.48
C PRO A 264 -2.28 -8.82 -7.21
N VAL A 265 -1.65 -9.96 -6.91
CA VAL A 265 -0.68 -10.10 -5.82
C VAL A 265 0.51 -9.14 -6.01
N GLN A 266 0.96 -8.93 -7.24
CA GLN A 266 2.05 -7.98 -7.53
C GLN A 266 1.62 -6.53 -7.25
N GLU A 267 0.36 -6.18 -7.53
CA GLU A 267 -0.17 -4.85 -7.17
C GLU A 267 -0.09 -4.58 -5.67
N VAL A 268 -0.40 -5.59 -4.85
CA VAL A 268 -0.31 -5.51 -3.38
C VAL A 268 1.14 -5.36 -2.93
N LYS A 269 2.05 -6.18 -3.46
CA LYS A 269 3.49 -6.13 -3.14
C LYS A 269 4.07 -4.74 -3.45
N VAL A 270 3.79 -4.21 -4.63
CA VAL A 270 4.23 -2.86 -5.03
C VAL A 270 3.63 -1.79 -4.13
N GLY A 271 2.33 -1.86 -3.82
CA GLY A 271 1.67 -0.91 -2.93
C GLY A 271 2.27 -0.89 -1.52
N LEU A 272 2.50 -2.06 -0.94
CA LEU A 272 3.16 -2.19 0.36
C LEU A 272 4.59 -1.64 0.33
N GLN A 273 5.36 -1.95 -0.71
CA GLN A 273 6.73 -1.47 -0.85
C GLN A 273 6.79 0.06 -0.95
N ILE A 274 5.85 0.69 -1.67
CA ILE A 274 5.75 2.16 -1.73
C ILE A 274 5.48 2.74 -0.33
N LEU A 275 4.52 2.18 0.41
CA LEU A 275 4.20 2.66 1.77
C LEU A 275 5.37 2.46 2.74
N GLN A 276 6.07 1.33 2.66
CA GLN A 276 7.26 1.04 3.46
C GLN A 276 8.40 2.01 3.15
N SER A 277 8.63 2.33 1.88
CA SER A 277 9.66 3.28 1.44
C SER A 277 9.38 4.71 1.91
N LEU A 278 8.11 5.05 2.18
CA LEU A 278 7.70 6.35 2.72
C LEU A 278 7.50 6.36 4.24
N ASN A 279 7.86 5.28 4.94
CA ASN A 279 7.65 5.10 6.37
C ASN A 279 6.16 5.19 6.81
N LEU A 280 5.23 4.90 5.90
CA LEU A 280 3.78 4.85 6.17
C LEU A 280 3.29 3.43 6.52
N ARG A 281 4.17 2.46 6.48
CA ARG A 281 3.94 1.05 6.84
C ARG A 281 5.20 0.50 7.50
N GLU A 282 5.04 -0.37 8.50
CA GLU A 282 6.20 -1.07 9.07
C GLU A 282 6.98 -1.78 7.97
N ARG A 283 8.29 -1.57 7.97
CA ARG A 283 9.17 -2.31 7.08
C ARG A 283 9.21 -3.76 7.56
N LYS A 284 9.17 -4.67 6.61
CA LYS A 284 9.52 -6.08 6.84
C LYS A 284 11.01 -6.24 6.56
N LEU A 285 11.42 -7.43 6.17
CA LEU A 285 12.77 -7.65 5.66
C LEU A 285 13.10 -6.65 4.53
N GLU A 286 14.22 -5.95 4.69
CA GLU A 286 14.77 -5.03 3.68
C GLU A 286 16.17 -5.51 3.29
N ILE A 287 16.37 -5.81 2.02
CA ILE A 287 17.70 -6.12 1.48
C ILE A 287 18.26 -4.85 0.86
N VAL A 288 19.40 -4.41 1.37
CA VAL A 288 20.17 -3.30 0.83
C VAL A 288 21.40 -3.86 0.15
N SER A 289 21.57 -3.60 -1.13
CA SER A 289 22.75 -4.09 -1.87
C SER A 289 23.41 -2.95 -2.64
N CYS A 290 24.73 -3.02 -2.77
CA CYS A 290 25.44 -2.06 -3.59
C CYS A 290 25.25 -2.36 -5.09
N PRO A 291 25.40 -1.35 -5.99
CA PRO A 291 25.17 -1.51 -7.43
C PRO A 291 26.27 -2.27 -8.15
N SER A 292 27.10 -3.06 -7.47
CA SER A 292 28.18 -3.86 -8.07
C SER A 292 29.09 -3.06 -9.01
N CYS A 293 29.61 -1.92 -8.52
CA CYS A 293 30.53 -1.10 -9.31
C CYS A 293 31.88 -1.80 -9.56
N GLY A 294 32.79 -1.21 -10.36
CA GLY A 294 34.10 -1.78 -10.68
C GLY A 294 35.04 -2.12 -9.50
N ARG A 295 34.62 -1.85 -8.27
CA ARG A 295 35.31 -2.25 -7.04
C ARG A 295 34.77 -3.55 -6.44
N ALA A 296 33.66 -4.07 -6.93
CA ALA A 296 33.07 -5.33 -6.45
C ALA A 296 34.00 -6.49 -6.73
N GLN A 297 34.19 -7.34 -5.74
CA GLN A 297 35.05 -8.53 -5.79
C GLN A 297 34.25 -9.83 -5.75
N VAL A 298 32.94 -9.73 -5.73
CA VAL A 298 31.97 -10.83 -5.79
C VAL A 298 30.83 -10.46 -6.71
N ASP A 299 30.07 -11.42 -7.20
CA ASP A 299 28.82 -11.17 -7.93
C ASP A 299 27.73 -10.73 -6.92
N VAL A 300 27.62 -9.42 -6.70
CA VAL A 300 26.64 -8.85 -5.75
C VAL A 300 25.21 -9.11 -6.20
N TYR A 301 24.96 -9.13 -7.51
CA TYR A 301 23.64 -9.40 -8.06
C TYR A 301 23.15 -10.80 -7.66
N GLN A 302 23.99 -11.81 -7.94
CA GLN A 302 23.68 -13.19 -7.56
C GLN A 302 23.57 -13.34 -6.04
N LEU A 303 24.52 -12.78 -5.30
CA LEU A 303 24.55 -12.85 -3.83
C LEU A 303 23.29 -12.22 -3.19
N ALA A 304 22.87 -11.06 -3.68
CA ALA A 304 21.66 -10.39 -3.17
C ALA A 304 20.38 -11.18 -3.50
N ASN A 305 20.30 -11.77 -4.71
CA ASN A 305 19.17 -12.62 -5.09
C ASN A 305 19.10 -13.89 -4.24
N ASP A 306 20.23 -14.55 -4.01
CA ASP A 306 20.29 -15.77 -3.22
C ASP A 306 19.89 -15.51 -1.76
N VAL A 307 20.36 -14.40 -1.18
CA VAL A 307 19.96 -13.95 0.16
C VAL A 307 18.46 -13.62 0.20
N THR A 308 17.96 -12.88 -0.79
CA THR A 308 16.53 -12.56 -0.89
C THR A 308 15.67 -13.81 -0.96
N SER A 309 16.05 -14.75 -1.80
CA SER A 309 15.33 -16.05 -1.96
C SER A 309 15.39 -16.90 -0.69
N GLY A 310 16.54 -16.94 -0.02
CA GLY A 310 16.72 -17.70 1.22
C GLY A 310 16.00 -17.12 2.42
N LEU A 311 15.63 -15.85 2.37
CA LEU A 311 14.87 -15.13 3.40
C LEU A 311 13.42 -14.88 2.99
N GLU A 312 12.95 -15.48 1.90
CA GLU A 312 11.56 -15.36 1.46
C GLU A 312 10.59 -15.84 2.55
N GLY A 313 9.58 -15.05 2.82
CA GLY A 313 8.60 -15.33 3.89
C GLY A 313 8.98 -14.80 5.28
N MET A 314 10.18 -14.28 5.47
CA MET A 314 10.55 -13.61 6.72
C MET A 314 9.73 -12.33 6.91
N THR A 315 9.03 -12.24 8.04
CA THR A 315 8.14 -11.11 8.36
C THR A 315 8.76 -10.13 9.35
N VAL A 316 9.90 -10.48 9.92
CA VAL A 316 10.59 -9.67 10.93
C VAL A 316 11.24 -8.45 10.28
N PRO A 317 11.17 -7.25 10.89
CA PRO A 317 11.75 -6.02 10.35
C PRO A 317 13.27 -6.01 10.50
N LEU A 318 13.95 -6.75 9.64
CA LEU A 318 15.41 -6.79 9.55
C LEU A 318 15.89 -6.06 8.31
N ARG A 319 16.93 -5.23 8.46
CA ARG A 319 17.70 -4.68 7.35
C ARG A 319 18.95 -5.52 7.16
N VAL A 320 19.08 -6.15 5.98
CA VAL A 320 20.22 -6.99 5.61
C VAL A 320 20.99 -6.32 4.49
N ALA A 321 22.27 -6.01 4.73
CA ALA A 321 23.14 -5.34 3.77
C ALA A 321 24.07 -6.33 3.05
N VAL A 322 24.06 -6.32 1.72
CA VAL A 322 24.90 -7.15 0.87
C VAL A 322 25.86 -6.26 0.05
N MET A 323 27.13 -6.20 0.50
CA MET A 323 28.12 -5.28 -0.05
C MET A 323 29.30 -6.04 -0.68
N GLY A 324 29.60 -5.68 -1.93
CA GLY A 324 30.55 -6.37 -2.78
C GLY A 324 32.00 -5.91 -2.68
N CYS A 325 32.35 -4.96 -1.81
CA CYS A 325 33.71 -4.49 -1.68
C CYS A 325 34.05 -4.05 -0.24
N VAL A 326 35.34 -3.96 0.05
CA VAL A 326 35.87 -3.54 1.36
C VAL A 326 36.03 -2.02 1.52
N VAL A 327 35.66 -1.21 0.52
CA VAL A 327 35.84 0.26 0.56
C VAL A 327 34.68 0.93 1.30
N ASN A 328 33.49 0.86 0.74
CA ASN A 328 32.26 1.42 1.36
C ASN A 328 31.47 0.34 2.11
N GLY A 329 31.65 -0.93 1.72
CA GLY A 329 30.88 -2.07 2.25
C GLY A 329 30.89 -2.15 3.78
N PRO A 330 32.02 -2.02 4.49
CA PRO A 330 32.00 -2.07 5.94
C PRO A 330 31.20 -0.97 6.60
N GLY A 331 31.17 0.26 6.03
CA GLY A 331 30.36 1.36 6.54
C GLY A 331 28.87 1.07 6.43
N GLU A 332 28.40 0.72 5.24
CA GLU A 332 27.00 0.44 4.97
C GLU A 332 26.50 -0.87 5.65
N ALA A 333 27.38 -1.88 5.74
CA ALA A 333 27.05 -3.11 6.46
C ALA A 333 26.88 -2.90 7.97
N ARG A 334 27.57 -1.89 8.54
CA ARG A 334 27.44 -1.53 9.96
C ARG A 334 26.13 -0.81 10.29
N GLU A 335 25.54 -0.12 9.32
CA GLU A 335 24.28 0.59 9.50
C GLU A 335 23.05 -0.35 9.43
N ALA A 336 23.24 -1.60 8.98
CA ALA A 336 22.21 -2.62 8.92
C ALA A 336 22.17 -3.46 10.22
N ASP A 337 21.05 -4.16 10.43
CA ASP A 337 20.94 -5.12 11.54
C ASP A 337 21.87 -6.31 11.34
N LEU A 338 22.00 -6.73 10.08
CA LEU A 338 22.86 -7.79 9.59
C LEU A 338 23.50 -7.34 8.28
N GLY A 339 24.77 -7.64 8.05
CA GLY A 339 25.38 -7.28 6.79
C GLY A 339 26.61 -8.10 6.44
N VAL A 340 27.00 -8.04 5.18
CA VAL A 340 28.27 -8.56 4.70
C VAL A 340 29.02 -7.50 3.89
N ALA A 341 30.33 -7.39 4.12
CA ALA A 341 31.26 -6.70 3.23
C ALA A 341 32.22 -7.73 2.64
N SER A 342 32.14 -7.93 1.33
CA SER A 342 32.89 -8.96 0.60
C SER A 342 34.18 -8.42 0.03
N GLY A 343 35.25 -9.25 0.04
CA GLY A 343 36.53 -8.94 -0.56
C GLY A 343 37.55 -10.06 -0.40
N ASN A 344 38.44 -10.20 -1.38
CA ASN A 344 39.51 -11.21 -1.39
C ASN A 344 39.00 -12.64 -1.15
N GLY A 345 37.89 -13.04 -1.77
CA GLY A 345 37.29 -14.37 -1.64
C GLY A 345 36.67 -14.66 -0.26
N LYS A 346 36.42 -13.62 0.54
CA LYS A 346 35.86 -13.72 1.91
C LYS A 346 34.77 -12.67 2.12
N GLY A 347 33.89 -12.94 3.09
CA GLY A 347 32.89 -11.98 3.58
C GLY A 347 33.06 -11.72 5.07
N GLN A 348 33.14 -10.44 5.46
CA GLN A 348 33.04 -10.03 6.86
C GLN A 348 31.56 -9.86 7.19
N ILE A 349 31.08 -10.64 8.15
CA ILE A 349 29.69 -10.62 8.61
C ILE A 349 29.56 -9.65 9.79
N PHE A 350 28.64 -8.72 9.66
CA PHE A 350 28.31 -7.70 10.65
C PHE A 350 26.94 -7.97 11.25
N VAL A 351 26.86 -7.87 12.57
CA VAL A 351 25.58 -7.87 13.31
C VAL A 351 25.57 -6.66 14.20
N LYS A 352 24.55 -5.80 14.05
CA LYS A 352 24.39 -4.57 14.84
C LYS A 352 25.66 -3.71 14.89
N GLY A 353 26.35 -3.60 13.76
CA GLY A 353 27.56 -2.78 13.60
C GLY A 353 28.88 -3.46 13.92
N GLU A 354 28.88 -4.64 14.50
CA GLU A 354 30.09 -5.36 14.91
C GLU A 354 30.40 -6.53 13.97
N VAL A 355 31.68 -6.72 13.64
CA VAL A 355 32.12 -7.89 12.88
C VAL A 355 32.08 -9.12 13.79
N ILE A 356 31.20 -10.05 13.52
CA ILE A 356 31.08 -11.28 14.32
C ILE A 356 31.93 -12.41 13.79
N LYS A 357 32.16 -12.49 12.47
CA LYS A 357 32.98 -13.51 11.82
C LYS A 357 33.40 -13.12 10.40
N THR A 358 34.41 -13.79 9.88
CA THR A 358 34.82 -13.73 8.48
C THR A 358 34.71 -15.13 7.90
N VAL A 359 34.01 -15.28 6.80
CA VAL A 359 33.75 -16.57 6.15
C VAL A 359 34.25 -16.58 4.70
N PRO A 360 34.53 -17.75 4.11
CA PRO A 360 34.75 -17.88 2.66
C PRO A 360 33.53 -17.39 1.89
N GLU A 361 33.75 -16.94 0.65
CA GLU A 361 32.67 -16.48 -0.24
C GLU A 361 31.54 -17.50 -0.38
N SER A 362 31.86 -18.78 -0.51
CA SER A 362 30.90 -19.88 -0.65
C SER A 362 29.98 -20.07 0.58
N GLU A 363 30.33 -19.51 1.74
CA GLU A 363 29.54 -19.63 2.97
C GLU A 363 28.75 -18.36 3.32
N ILE A 364 28.89 -17.28 2.55
CA ILE A 364 28.28 -15.98 2.85
C ILE A 364 26.76 -16.11 2.92
N VAL A 365 26.10 -16.64 1.87
CA VAL A 365 24.63 -16.78 1.80
C VAL A 365 24.09 -17.56 2.98
N LYS A 366 24.64 -18.75 3.21
CA LYS A 366 24.22 -19.61 4.32
C LYS A 366 24.37 -18.88 5.65
N THR A 367 25.52 -18.23 5.86
CA THR A 367 25.79 -17.51 7.11
C THR A 367 24.82 -16.37 7.34
N LEU A 368 24.51 -15.57 6.30
CA LEU A 368 23.53 -14.49 6.42
C LEU A 368 22.13 -15.01 6.74
N ILE A 369 21.71 -16.12 6.11
CA ILE A 369 20.41 -16.74 6.39
C ILE A 369 20.36 -17.27 7.82
N ASP A 370 21.39 -17.95 8.28
CA ASP A 370 21.48 -18.51 9.64
C ASP A 370 21.42 -17.38 10.69
N GLU A 371 22.17 -16.29 10.48
CA GLU A 371 22.18 -15.14 11.39
C GLU A 371 20.87 -14.33 11.35
N ALA A 372 20.24 -14.19 10.18
CA ALA A 372 18.94 -13.54 10.04
C ALA A 372 17.86 -14.30 10.82
N ASN A 373 17.83 -15.64 10.72
CA ASN A 373 16.91 -16.48 11.48
C ASN A 373 17.17 -16.38 12.98
N ARG A 374 18.44 -16.38 13.41
CA ARG A 374 18.80 -16.20 14.82
C ARG A 374 18.31 -14.86 15.36
N LEU A 375 18.52 -13.76 14.59
CA LEU A 375 18.04 -12.44 14.99
C LEU A 375 16.51 -12.36 15.02
N ALA A 376 15.84 -13.04 14.07
CA ALA A 376 14.38 -13.12 14.05
C ALA A 376 13.84 -13.83 15.29
N ASP A 377 14.47 -14.94 15.71
CA ASP A 377 14.12 -15.68 16.93
C ASP A 377 14.32 -14.83 18.19
N GLU A 378 15.42 -14.05 18.25
CA GLU A 378 15.68 -13.12 19.36
C GLU A 378 14.64 -12.00 19.46
N MET A 379 14.14 -11.51 18.32
CA MET A 379 13.11 -10.46 18.27
C MET A 379 11.72 -10.98 18.67
N GLY A 380 11.50 -12.29 18.56
CA GLY A 380 10.27 -12.97 18.95
C GLY A 380 9.09 -12.75 17.99
N PRO A 381 8.00 -13.52 18.15
CA PRO A 381 6.86 -13.53 17.22
C PRO A 381 6.05 -12.22 17.18
N ALA A 382 6.27 -11.29 18.09
CA ALA A 382 5.63 -9.98 18.10
C ALA A 382 6.32 -8.96 17.18
N ALA A 383 7.55 -9.23 16.76
CA ALA A 383 8.27 -8.39 15.83
C ALA A 383 7.81 -8.75 14.40
N GLY A 384 7.20 -7.81 13.72
CA GLY A 384 6.80 -8.00 12.34
C GLY A 384 5.34 -8.35 12.11
N THR A 385 4.44 -7.88 12.97
CA THR A 385 2.99 -8.05 12.76
C THR A 385 2.46 -7.37 11.49
N GLY A 386 3.32 -6.64 10.74
CA GLY A 386 2.93 -5.88 9.55
C GLY A 386 1.84 -4.85 9.83
N LYS A 387 1.68 -4.47 11.09
CA LYS A 387 0.67 -3.49 11.48
C LYS A 387 0.96 -2.15 10.82
N PRO A 388 -0.07 -1.48 10.36
CA PRO A 388 0.06 -0.13 9.85
C PRO A 388 0.56 0.80 10.97
N LEU A 389 1.54 1.64 10.65
CA LEU A 389 2.01 2.68 11.58
C LEU A 389 0.92 3.75 11.71
N VAL A 390 0.48 4.00 12.94
CA VAL A 390 -0.36 5.16 13.27
C VAL A 390 0.59 6.34 13.42
N VAL A 391 0.60 7.23 12.45
CA VAL A 391 1.34 8.49 12.54
C VAL A 391 0.44 9.47 13.31
N THR A 392 0.65 9.59 14.60
CA THR A 392 0.01 10.64 15.39
C THR A 392 0.64 11.99 15.02
N SER A 393 -0.19 12.94 14.62
CA SER A 393 0.16 14.34 14.31
C SER A 393 0.67 15.07 15.53
#